data_3a4d5ad478a8a251e0185bdd52fd2363
#
_entry.id   3a4d5ad478a8a251e0185bdd52fd2363
#
_cell.length_a   1.000
_cell.length_b   1.000
_cell.length_c   1.000
_cell.angle_alpha   90.00
_cell.angle_beta   90.00
_cell.angle_gamma   90.00
#
_symmetry.space_group_name_H-M   'P 1'
#
loop_
_entity.id
_entity.type
_entity.pdbx_description
1 polymer ?
#
loop_
_entity_poly.entity_id
_entity_poly.type
_entity_poly.pdbx_seq_one_letter_code
_entity_poly.pdbx_strand_id
1 'polypeptide(L)'
;MKPMHKFALLIVPLFLFSARAPFAQSQESSSQATRAGQSADKQASPTPAPEARKRRNVPEVEDAMSKGQELLFRKHDAQASVEEFKRAIKLDPWYGQAYMLLGFARMQLRQWSDAQWAFEEAEKVEPGNDKAFLGAGSALNEQKDYGAAQKALEHSLELRPTSAEAHYELARSLWGAGKWQAAEPHVREAIDLNKDYAGPHALMGNIYIQQENPEAALKEFEECLRLDPEGPMAPAVKDMIAQLKKALGQ
;
A
#
# COMPACT_ATOMS: atom_id res chain seq x y z
N MET A 1 -28.01 -21.19 26.30
CA MET A 1 -26.98 -21.31 25.24
C MET A 1 -27.61 -20.75 23.96
N LYS A 2 -27.23 -19.50 23.55
CA LYS A 2 -27.66 -18.92 22.28
C LYS A 2 -26.71 -19.40 21.18
N PRO A 3 -27.17 -19.71 19.97
CA PRO A 3 -26.33 -20.29 18.93
C PRO A 3 -25.33 -19.24 18.40
N MET A 4 -24.05 -19.51 18.58
CA MET A 4 -22.87 -18.66 18.25
C MET A 4 -22.49 -18.67 16.75
N HIS A 5 -23.37 -19.08 15.83
CA HIS A 5 -23.00 -19.22 14.41
C HIS A 5 -23.29 -17.99 13.52
N LYS A 6 -23.63 -16.82 14.10
CA LYS A 6 -24.02 -15.65 13.28
C LYS A 6 -22.88 -14.68 12.90
N PHE A 7 -21.68 -14.85 13.46
CA PHE A 7 -20.59 -13.89 13.26
C PHE A 7 -19.62 -14.23 12.13
N ALA A 8 -19.64 -15.44 11.59
CA ALA A 8 -18.69 -15.90 10.57
C ALA A 8 -18.75 -15.14 9.21
N LEU A 9 -19.72 -14.25 9.03
CA LEU A 9 -19.94 -13.46 7.79
C LEU A 9 -19.59 -11.97 7.92
N LEU A 10 -19.07 -11.54 9.08
CA LEU A 10 -18.84 -10.14 9.43
C LEU A 10 -17.39 -9.69 9.22
N ILE A 11 -16.69 -10.20 8.23
CA ILE A 11 -15.34 -9.73 7.91
C ILE A 11 -15.44 -8.56 6.95
N VAL A 12 -14.94 -7.37 7.34
CA VAL A 12 -14.70 -6.28 6.39
C VAL A 12 -13.71 -6.78 5.36
N PRO A 13 -14.07 -6.89 4.08
CA PRO A 13 -13.12 -7.29 3.06
C PRO A 13 -12.09 -6.19 2.91
N LEU A 14 -10.95 -6.31 3.58
CA LEU A 14 -9.80 -5.41 3.42
C LEU A 14 -9.30 -5.32 1.96
N PHE A 15 -9.81 -6.23 1.11
CA PHE A 15 -9.39 -6.39 -0.28
C PHE A 15 -10.19 -5.56 -1.30
N LEU A 16 -11.22 -4.83 -0.90
CA LEU A 16 -12.09 -4.11 -1.85
C LEU A 16 -11.96 -2.59 -1.77
N PHE A 17 -10.93 -2.07 -1.11
CA PHE A 17 -10.71 -0.62 -1.09
C PHE A 17 -9.82 -0.13 -2.22
N SER A 18 -10.30 -0.43 -3.40
CA SER A 18 -10.12 0.43 -4.55
C SER A 18 -11.26 1.44 -4.55
N ALA A 19 -11.00 2.71 -4.34
CA ALA A 19 -11.96 3.77 -4.51
C ALA A 19 -12.65 3.60 -5.88
N ARG A 20 -13.93 3.21 -5.85
CA ARG A 20 -14.76 3.05 -7.03
C ARG A 20 -15.25 4.44 -7.42
N ALA A 21 -14.55 5.09 -8.36
CA ALA A 21 -15.20 6.12 -9.14
C ALA A 21 -16.33 5.46 -9.96
N PRO A 22 -17.50 6.10 -10.08
CA PRO A 22 -18.59 5.55 -10.89
C PRO A 22 -18.22 5.74 -12.37
N PHE A 23 -17.91 4.67 -13.06
CA PHE A 23 -17.91 4.69 -14.52
C PHE A 23 -18.70 3.51 -15.08
N ALA A 24 -19.58 3.85 -16.01
CA ALA A 24 -20.63 3.07 -16.60
C ALA A 24 -20.18 1.77 -17.27
N GLN A 25 -21.11 0.81 -17.23
CA GLN A 25 -21.11 -0.40 -18.04
C GLN A 25 -20.96 -0.11 -19.53
N SER A 26 -20.03 -0.78 -20.20
CA SER A 26 -20.22 -1.24 -21.58
C SER A 26 -19.21 -2.35 -21.92
N GLN A 27 -19.81 -3.52 -22.14
CA GLN A 27 -19.43 -4.56 -23.09
C GLN A 27 -18.13 -5.35 -22.92
N GLU A 28 -18.34 -6.62 -22.56
CA GLU A 28 -17.53 -7.77 -22.92
C GLU A 28 -17.24 -7.79 -24.43
N SER A 29 -15.99 -7.86 -24.79
CA SER A 29 -15.47 -8.79 -25.82
C SER A 29 -13.98 -8.52 -26.08
N SER A 30 -13.25 -9.60 -26.31
CA SER A 30 -11.84 -9.70 -26.76
C SER A 30 -10.75 -9.74 -25.69
N SER A 31 -10.72 -10.85 -24.96
CA SER A 31 -9.50 -11.44 -24.45
C SER A 31 -8.65 -11.94 -25.65
N GLN A 32 -7.44 -11.44 -25.78
CA GLN A 32 -6.26 -12.07 -26.43
C GLN A 32 -5.31 -11.15 -27.22
N ALA A 33 -5.21 -9.86 -26.95
CA ALA A 33 -4.29 -9.01 -27.73
C ALA A 33 -3.46 -7.99 -26.92
N THR A 34 -3.15 -8.23 -25.63
CA THR A 34 -2.41 -7.24 -24.83
C THR A 34 -1.24 -7.79 -24.02
N ARG A 35 -0.59 -8.85 -24.51
CA ARG A 35 0.65 -9.33 -23.87
C ARG A 35 1.96 -8.83 -24.52
N ALA A 36 1.89 -8.08 -25.61
CA ALA A 36 3.07 -7.66 -26.37
C ALA A 36 3.50 -6.19 -26.17
N GLY A 37 2.76 -5.38 -25.41
CA GLY A 37 3.04 -3.94 -25.26
C GLY A 37 3.68 -3.51 -23.95
N GLN A 38 3.79 -4.37 -22.94
CA GLN A 38 4.24 -4.00 -21.59
C GLN A 38 5.74 -4.20 -21.31
N SER A 39 6.53 -4.71 -22.26
CA SER A 39 7.94 -5.03 -22.00
C SER A 39 8.94 -3.95 -22.43
N ALA A 40 8.52 -2.82 -22.98
CA ALA A 40 9.44 -1.82 -23.54
C ALA A 40 9.98 -0.80 -22.51
N ASP A 41 9.35 -0.64 -21.34
CA ASP A 41 9.76 0.35 -20.34
C ASP A 41 10.69 -0.21 -19.23
N LYS A 42 10.88 -1.52 -19.18
CA LYS A 42 11.86 -2.15 -18.28
C LYS A 42 13.24 -2.09 -18.93
N GLN A 43 13.86 -0.92 -18.91
CA GLN A 43 15.29 -0.81 -19.23
C GLN A 43 16.08 -1.60 -18.21
N ALA A 44 17.08 -2.39 -18.70
CA ALA A 44 17.97 -3.12 -17.79
C ALA A 44 18.63 -2.17 -16.81
N SER A 45 18.54 -2.50 -15.50
CA SER A 45 19.17 -1.70 -14.45
C SER A 45 20.64 -1.54 -14.74
N PRO A 46 21.19 -0.33 -14.65
CA PRO A 46 22.62 -0.11 -14.86
C PRO A 46 23.38 -0.77 -13.71
N THR A 47 24.33 -1.64 -14.03
CA THR A 47 25.26 -2.22 -13.03
C THR A 47 26.15 -1.11 -12.47
N PRO A 48 26.19 -0.82 -11.16
CA PRO A 48 26.96 0.30 -10.62
C PRO A 48 28.46 0.08 -10.73
N ALA A 49 29.15 0.96 -11.44
CA ALA A 49 30.59 1.14 -11.23
C ALA A 49 30.79 1.89 -9.89
N PRO A 50 31.69 1.45 -9.00
CA PRO A 50 31.88 2.03 -7.66
C PRO A 50 32.19 3.53 -7.62
N GLU A 51 32.70 4.09 -8.69
CA GLU A 51 33.09 5.50 -8.79
C GLU A 51 32.03 6.45 -9.38
N ALA A 52 30.95 5.92 -9.97
CA ALA A 52 29.92 6.72 -10.63
C ALA A 52 28.80 7.22 -9.69
N ARG A 53 28.86 6.90 -8.40
CA ARG A 53 27.84 7.26 -7.39
C ARG A 53 27.86 8.73 -6.94
N LYS A 54 28.68 9.59 -7.52
CA LYS A 54 28.54 11.04 -7.28
C LYS A 54 27.30 11.51 -8.02
N ARG A 55 26.25 11.87 -7.25
CA ARG A 55 25.06 12.53 -7.79
C ARG A 55 25.51 13.62 -8.76
N ARG A 56 25.15 13.49 -10.03
CA ARG A 56 25.26 14.60 -10.95
C ARG A 56 24.20 15.59 -10.53
N ASN A 57 24.61 16.69 -9.93
CA ASN A 57 23.74 17.84 -9.69
C ASN A 57 23.48 18.48 -11.05
N VAL A 58 22.55 17.89 -11.80
CA VAL A 58 22.17 18.37 -13.12
C VAL A 58 20.88 19.17 -12.90
N PRO A 59 20.87 20.49 -13.14
CA PRO A 59 19.68 21.32 -12.94
C PRO A 59 18.41 20.76 -13.60
N GLU A 60 18.57 20.04 -14.72
CA GLU A 60 17.46 19.40 -15.43
C GLU A 60 16.86 18.22 -14.65
N VAL A 61 17.63 17.51 -13.79
CA VAL A 61 17.10 16.46 -12.92
C VAL A 61 16.23 17.07 -11.84
N GLU A 62 16.70 18.15 -11.22
CA GLU A 62 15.93 18.87 -10.18
C GLU A 62 14.67 19.51 -10.74
N ASP A 63 14.73 20.07 -11.96
CA ASP A 63 13.55 20.59 -12.67
C ASP A 63 12.51 19.49 -12.91
N ALA A 64 12.93 18.34 -13.44
CA ALA A 64 12.04 17.20 -13.67
C ALA A 64 11.43 16.67 -12.36
N MET A 65 12.25 16.56 -11.29
CA MET A 65 11.79 16.12 -9.97
C MET A 65 10.78 17.09 -9.38
N SER A 66 11.06 18.39 -9.42
CA SER A 66 10.17 19.42 -8.90
C SER A 66 8.83 19.45 -9.63
N LYS A 67 8.85 19.37 -10.97
CA LYS A 67 7.62 19.27 -11.78
C LYS A 67 6.84 18.00 -11.48
N GLY A 68 7.51 16.87 -11.43
CA GLY A 68 6.88 15.59 -11.09
C GLY A 68 6.20 15.63 -9.72
N GLN A 69 6.85 16.20 -8.71
CA GLN A 69 6.27 16.38 -7.38
C GLN A 69 5.08 17.33 -7.37
N GLU A 70 5.17 18.46 -8.10
CA GLU A 70 4.04 19.39 -8.23
C GLU A 70 2.83 18.71 -8.87
N LEU A 71 3.05 17.94 -9.94
CA LEU A 71 2.00 17.18 -10.62
C LEU A 71 1.37 16.15 -9.69
N LEU A 72 2.20 15.38 -8.98
CA LEU A 72 1.73 14.29 -8.12
C LEU A 72 0.98 14.79 -6.89
N PHE A 73 1.56 15.75 -6.15
CA PHE A 73 1.06 16.15 -4.82
C PHE A 73 0.15 17.37 -4.82
N ARG A 74 0.29 18.29 -5.79
CA ARG A 74 -0.53 19.50 -5.83
C ARG A 74 -1.64 19.42 -6.86
N LYS A 75 -1.35 18.87 -8.04
CA LYS A 75 -2.32 18.78 -9.14
C LYS A 75 -3.05 17.45 -9.19
N HIS A 76 -2.60 16.46 -8.39
CA HIS A 76 -3.13 15.10 -8.38
C HIS A 76 -3.12 14.42 -9.75
N ASP A 77 -2.19 14.82 -10.62
CA ASP A 77 -1.99 14.24 -11.95
C ASP A 77 -0.83 13.23 -11.90
N ALA A 78 -1.16 12.04 -11.40
CA ALA A 78 -0.19 10.95 -11.29
C ALA A 78 0.33 10.51 -12.66
N GLN A 79 -0.49 10.58 -13.71
CA GLN A 79 -0.08 10.16 -15.07
C GLN A 79 0.99 11.11 -15.63
N ALA A 80 0.79 12.42 -15.53
CA ALA A 80 1.78 13.40 -15.97
C ALA A 80 3.06 13.35 -15.12
N SER A 81 2.93 13.08 -13.81
CA SER A 81 4.10 12.98 -12.92
C SER A 81 5.03 11.82 -13.27
N VAL A 82 4.48 10.70 -13.76
CA VAL A 82 5.25 9.54 -14.23
C VAL A 82 6.24 9.94 -15.32
N GLU A 83 5.84 10.77 -16.27
CA GLU A 83 6.72 11.19 -17.37
C GLU A 83 7.88 12.06 -16.90
N GLU A 84 7.65 12.94 -15.91
CA GLU A 84 8.72 13.76 -15.33
C GLU A 84 9.68 12.93 -14.49
N PHE A 85 9.21 11.95 -13.71
CA PHE A 85 10.09 11.05 -12.97
C PHE A 85 10.90 10.14 -13.89
N LYS A 86 10.32 9.64 -14.98
CA LYS A 86 11.06 8.91 -16.03
C LYS A 86 12.12 9.80 -16.68
N ARG A 87 11.82 11.08 -16.91
CA ARG A 87 12.78 12.06 -17.42
C ARG A 87 13.95 12.23 -16.44
N ALA A 88 13.67 12.36 -15.13
CA ALA A 88 14.70 12.46 -14.10
C ALA A 88 15.60 11.21 -14.08
N ILE A 89 15.01 10.01 -14.13
CA ILE A 89 15.72 8.73 -14.19
C ILE A 89 16.60 8.62 -15.44
N LYS A 90 16.12 9.09 -16.60
CA LYS A 90 16.90 9.09 -17.83
C LYS A 90 18.14 10.01 -17.74
N LEU A 91 18.02 11.14 -17.03
CA LEU A 91 19.09 12.10 -16.82
C LEU A 91 20.08 11.62 -15.76
N ASP A 92 19.58 11.02 -14.69
CA ASP A 92 20.39 10.42 -13.62
C ASP A 92 19.80 9.07 -13.17
N PRO A 93 20.26 7.94 -13.76
CA PRO A 93 19.78 6.60 -13.40
C PRO A 93 20.10 6.17 -11.97
N TRP A 94 20.92 6.93 -11.24
CA TRP A 94 21.31 6.65 -9.85
C TRP A 94 20.54 7.50 -8.83
N TYR A 95 19.54 8.24 -9.26
CA TYR A 95 18.75 9.07 -8.39
C TYR A 95 17.59 8.25 -7.77
N GLY A 96 17.87 7.55 -6.65
CA GLY A 96 16.92 6.65 -5.99
C GLY A 96 15.57 7.29 -5.68
N GLN A 97 15.56 8.57 -5.29
CA GLN A 97 14.32 9.29 -5.03
C GLN A 97 13.40 9.39 -6.27
N ALA A 98 13.94 9.43 -7.50
CA ALA A 98 13.13 9.45 -8.71
C ALA A 98 12.38 8.13 -8.89
N TYR A 99 13.04 7.00 -8.64
CA TYR A 99 12.38 5.70 -8.65
C TYR A 99 11.33 5.56 -7.54
N MET A 100 11.64 6.05 -6.33
CA MET A 100 10.66 6.09 -5.23
C MET A 100 9.38 6.83 -5.63
N LEU A 101 9.51 8.04 -6.17
CA LEU A 101 8.36 8.85 -6.55
C LEU A 101 7.63 8.30 -7.79
N LEU A 102 8.36 7.66 -8.72
CA LEU A 102 7.76 6.90 -9.81
C LEU A 102 6.91 5.74 -9.26
N GLY A 103 7.42 5.01 -8.27
CA GLY A 103 6.68 3.95 -7.61
C GLY A 103 5.38 4.47 -6.96
N PHE A 104 5.44 5.58 -6.22
CA PHE A 104 4.24 6.20 -5.64
C PHE A 104 3.24 6.67 -6.69
N ALA A 105 3.69 7.28 -7.79
CA ALA A 105 2.80 7.68 -8.89
C ALA A 105 2.12 6.46 -9.53
N ARG A 106 2.84 5.36 -9.73
CA ARG A 106 2.31 4.09 -10.24
C ARG A 106 1.32 3.44 -9.27
N MET A 107 1.56 3.51 -7.94
CA MET A 107 0.60 3.08 -6.93
C MET A 107 -0.73 3.83 -7.04
N GLN A 108 -0.69 5.16 -7.19
CA GLN A 108 -1.92 5.96 -7.39
C GLN A 108 -2.68 5.58 -8.68
N LEU A 109 -1.96 5.19 -9.72
CA LEU A 109 -2.53 4.71 -10.98
C LEU A 109 -2.96 3.23 -10.92
N ARG A 110 -2.77 2.55 -9.79
CA ARG A 110 -3.00 1.10 -9.61
C ARG A 110 -2.21 0.22 -10.56
N GLN A 111 -1.08 0.69 -10.99
CA GLN A 111 -0.13 -0.03 -11.83
C GLN A 111 0.86 -0.78 -10.93
N TRP A 112 0.34 -1.78 -10.22
CA TRP A 112 1.03 -2.43 -9.09
C TRP A 112 2.37 -3.05 -9.46
N SER A 113 2.44 -3.75 -10.59
CA SER A 113 3.68 -4.38 -11.07
C SER A 113 4.74 -3.35 -11.50
N ASP A 114 4.30 -2.21 -12.07
CA ASP A 114 5.22 -1.12 -12.42
C ASP A 114 5.69 -0.38 -11.18
N ALA A 115 4.81 -0.23 -10.18
CA ALA A 115 5.17 0.34 -8.88
C ALA A 115 6.19 -0.53 -8.16
N GLN A 116 5.95 -1.84 -8.07
CA GLN A 116 6.89 -2.80 -7.52
C GLN A 116 8.27 -2.67 -8.19
N TRP A 117 8.31 -2.72 -9.52
CA TRP A 117 9.57 -2.56 -10.26
C TRP A 117 10.29 -1.26 -9.90
N ALA A 118 9.59 -0.14 -9.82
CA ALA A 118 10.20 1.13 -9.49
C ALA A 118 10.78 1.15 -8.07
N PHE A 119 10.10 0.56 -7.09
CA PHE A 119 10.62 0.43 -5.74
C PHE A 119 11.81 -0.52 -5.67
N GLU A 120 11.80 -1.64 -6.38
CA GLU A 120 12.95 -2.55 -6.48
C GLU A 120 14.19 -1.89 -7.13
N GLU A 121 13.99 -0.99 -8.10
CA GLU A 121 15.09 -0.19 -8.64
C GLU A 121 15.61 0.83 -7.61
N ALA A 122 14.71 1.44 -6.82
CA ALA A 122 15.11 2.31 -5.71
C ALA A 122 15.94 1.56 -4.66
N GLU A 123 15.59 0.31 -4.33
CA GLU A 123 16.36 -0.58 -3.44
C GLU A 123 17.78 -0.84 -3.97
N LYS A 124 17.91 -1.11 -5.27
CA LYS A 124 19.24 -1.34 -5.90
C LYS A 124 20.13 -0.10 -5.85
N VAL A 125 19.54 1.08 -6.01
CA VAL A 125 20.25 2.36 -5.95
C VAL A 125 20.58 2.75 -4.51
N GLU A 126 19.65 2.53 -3.58
CA GLU A 126 19.75 2.90 -2.17
C GLU A 126 19.36 1.70 -1.26
N PRO A 127 20.26 0.70 -1.07
CA PRO A 127 19.92 -0.53 -0.32
C PRO A 127 19.56 -0.31 1.16
N GLY A 128 19.86 0.86 1.73
CA GLY A 128 19.50 1.23 3.10
C GLY A 128 18.17 2.02 3.21
N ASN A 129 17.43 2.14 2.12
CA ASN A 129 16.16 2.90 2.11
C ASN A 129 14.98 2.01 2.51
N ASP A 130 14.61 2.04 3.80
CA ASP A 130 13.47 1.30 4.35
C ASP A 130 12.16 1.53 3.60
N LYS A 131 11.97 2.75 3.08
CA LYS A 131 10.74 3.12 2.34
C LYS A 131 10.63 2.47 0.97
N ALA A 132 11.76 2.11 0.34
CA ALA A 132 11.73 1.38 -0.92
C ALA A 132 11.17 -0.03 -0.70
N PHE A 133 11.66 -0.74 0.32
CA PHE A 133 11.14 -2.05 0.72
C PHE A 133 9.67 -1.98 1.18
N LEU A 134 9.29 -0.95 1.94
CA LEU A 134 7.89 -0.71 2.31
C LEU A 134 7.01 -0.53 1.06
N GLY A 135 7.43 0.29 0.11
CA GLY A 135 6.70 0.53 -1.13
C GLY A 135 6.54 -0.73 -2.00
N ALA A 136 7.63 -1.51 -2.14
CA ALA A 136 7.59 -2.81 -2.84
C ALA A 136 6.63 -3.78 -2.16
N GLY A 137 6.69 -3.90 -0.82
CA GLY A 137 5.79 -4.73 -0.04
C GLY A 137 4.33 -4.32 -0.17
N SER A 138 4.04 -3.02 -0.15
CA SER A 138 2.69 -2.50 -0.37
C SER A 138 2.17 -2.81 -1.78
N ALA A 139 3.01 -2.66 -2.81
CA ALA A 139 2.65 -3.01 -4.18
C ALA A 139 2.38 -4.52 -4.35
N LEU A 140 3.15 -5.36 -3.68
CA LEU A 140 2.96 -6.82 -3.65
C LEU A 140 1.69 -7.22 -2.90
N ASN A 141 1.32 -6.52 -1.81
CA ASN A 141 0.04 -6.70 -1.12
C ASN A 141 -1.14 -6.45 -2.06
N GLU A 142 -1.10 -5.39 -2.85
CA GLU A 142 -2.14 -5.08 -3.83
C GLU A 142 -2.22 -6.13 -4.95
N GLN A 143 -1.09 -6.78 -5.29
CA GLN A 143 -1.04 -7.93 -6.21
C GLN A 143 -1.46 -9.25 -5.55
N LYS A 144 -1.68 -9.27 -4.23
CA LYS A 144 -1.97 -10.44 -3.41
C LYS A 144 -0.83 -11.45 -3.36
N ASP A 145 0.39 -11.04 -3.69
CA ASP A 145 1.60 -11.85 -3.46
C ASP A 145 2.09 -11.63 -2.02
N TYR A 146 1.31 -12.18 -1.08
CA TYR A 146 1.57 -12.00 0.34
C TYR A 146 2.91 -12.59 0.79
N GLY A 147 3.39 -13.62 0.10
CA GLY A 147 4.66 -14.26 0.43
C GLY A 147 5.85 -13.36 0.11
N ALA A 148 5.86 -12.73 -1.06
CA ALA A 148 6.88 -11.77 -1.43
C ALA A 148 6.74 -10.47 -0.62
N ALA A 149 5.50 -10.00 -0.38
CA ALA A 149 5.23 -8.81 0.44
C ALA A 149 5.81 -8.94 1.85
N GLN A 150 5.60 -10.10 2.54
CA GLN A 150 6.15 -10.34 3.88
C GLN A 150 7.67 -10.16 3.89
N LYS A 151 8.39 -10.75 2.93
CA LYS A 151 9.86 -10.64 2.85
C LYS A 151 10.34 -9.20 2.68
N ALA A 152 9.71 -8.43 1.79
CA ALA A 152 10.06 -7.03 1.58
C ALA A 152 9.78 -6.20 2.84
N LEU A 153 8.64 -6.42 3.50
CA LEU A 153 8.24 -5.67 4.69
C LEU A 153 9.07 -6.05 5.93
N GLU A 154 9.46 -7.32 6.08
CA GLU A 154 10.40 -7.76 7.09
C GLU A 154 11.74 -7.04 6.91
N HIS A 155 12.24 -6.93 5.67
CA HIS A 155 13.48 -6.19 5.40
C HIS A 155 13.33 -4.68 5.66
N SER A 156 12.18 -4.08 5.33
CA SER A 156 11.87 -2.70 5.74
C SER A 156 11.96 -2.52 7.25
N LEU A 157 11.43 -3.47 8.03
CA LEU A 157 11.46 -3.45 9.49
C LEU A 157 12.84 -3.75 10.08
N GLU A 158 13.70 -4.54 9.42
CA GLU A 158 15.11 -4.69 9.80
C GLU A 158 15.85 -3.34 9.73
N LEU A 159 15.56 -2.53 8.70
CA LEU A 159 16.15 -1.20 8.52
C LEU A 159 15.52 -0.15 9.46
N ARG A 160 14.21 -0.24 9.68
CA ARG A 160 13.45 0.68 10.54
C ARG A 160 12.41 -0.07 11.38
N PRO A 161 12.79 -0.59 12.55
CA PRO A 161 11.87 -1.33 13.43
C PRO A 161 10.69 -0.51 13.95
N THR A 162 10.75 0.81 13.91
CA THR A 162 9.70 1.73 14.43
C THR A 162 8.81 2.32 13.32
N SER A 163 8.68 1.64 12.17
CA SER A 163 7.79 2.08 11.10
C SER A 163 6.38 1.53 11.32
N ALA A 164 5.46 2.39 11.76
CA ALA A 164 4.05 2.03 11.92
C ALA A 164 3.44 1.53 10.61
N GLU A 165 3.82 2.15 9.49
CA GLU A 165 3.35 1.79 8.16
C GLU A 165 3.84 0.38 7.76
N ALA A 166 5.12 0.06 8.02
CA ALA A 166 5.67 -1.25 7.68
C ALA A 166 5.05 -2.36 8.52
N HIS A 167 4.84 -2.13 9.83
CA HIS A 167 4.09 -3.04 10.69
C HIS A 167 2.67 -3.26 10.19
N TYR A 168 1.96 -2.20 9.83
CA TYR A 168 0.60 -2.31 9.30
C TYR A 168 0.56 -3.08 7.97
N GLU A 169 1.44 -2.78 7.03
CA GLU A 169 1.50 -3.48 5.75
C GLU A 169 1.87 -4.96 5.91
N LEU A 170 2.78 -5.29 6.85
CA LEU A 170 3.11 -6.68 7.18
C LEU A 170 1.90 -7.40 7.79
N ALA A 171 1.17 -6.74 8.68
CA ALA A 171 -0.08 -7.28 9.22
C ALA A 171 -1.13 -7.51 8.12
N ARG A 172 -1.25 -6.62 7.14
CA ARG A 172 -2.11 -6.80 5.96
C ARG A 172 -1.71 -8.04 5.15
N SER A 173 -0.41 -8.25 4.93
CA SER A 173 0.10 -9.44 4.26
C SER A 173 -0.23 -10.73 5.00
N LEU A 174 0.01 -10.73 6.31
CA LEU A 174 -0.27 -11.89 7.17
C LEU A 174 -1.78 -12.18 7.21
N TRP A 175 -2.61 -11.15 7.35
CA TRP A 175 -4.07 -11.27 7.26
C TRP A 175 -4.50 -11.85 5.92
N GLY A 176 -3.99 -11.30 4.81
CA GLY A 176 -4.30 -11.76 3.46
C GLY A 176 -3.89 -13.21 3.19
N ALA A 177 -2.83 -13.68 3.84
CA ALA A 177 -2.38 -15.07 3.85
C ALA A 177 -3.17 -15.98 4.80
N GLY A 178 -4.21 -15.47 5.50
CA GLY A 178 -5.00 -16.22 6.48
C GLY A 178 -4.33 -16.43 7.83
N LYS A 179 -3.20 -15.77 8.10
CA LYS A 179 -2.40 -15.90 9.32
C LYS A 179 -2.75 -14.79 10.32
N TRP A 180 -4.03 -14.67 10.68
CA TRP A 180 -4.50 -13.54 11.47
C TRP A 180 -3.89 -13.47 12.89
N GLN A 181 -3.55 -14.63 13.53
CA GLN A 181 -2.86 -14.65 14.81
C GLN A 181 -1.46 -14.02 14.72
N ALA A 182 -0.76 -14.24 13.62
CA ALA A 182 0.54 -13.63 13.38
C ALA A 182 0.42 -12.14 13.00
N ALA A 183 -0.70 -11.71 12.43
CA ALA A 183 -0.95 -10.31 12.12
C ALA A 183 -1.16 -9.45 13.38
N GLU A 184 -1.80 -9.98 14.42
CA GLU A 184 -2.21 -9.25 15.62
C GLU A 184 -1.07 -8.46 16.29
N PRO A 185 0.11 -9.04 16.60
CA PRO A 185 1.19 -8.28 17.24
C PRO A 185 1.68 -7.11 16.38
N HIS A 186 1.71 -7.27 15.05
CA HIS A 186 2.10 -6.18 14.16
C HIS A 186 1.05 -5.07 14.09
N VAL A 187 -0.25 -5.41 14.15
CA VAL A 187 -1.30 -4.39 14.24
C VAL A 187 -1.18 -3.59 15.54
N ARG A 188 -0.93 -4.26 16.67
CA ARG A 188 -0.71 -3.59 17.97
C ARG A 188 0.47 -2.65 17.92
N GLU A 189 1.61 -3.11 17.39
CA GLU A 189 2.80 -2.28 17.24
C GLU A 189 2.54 -1.07 16.35
N ALA A 190 1.81 -1.21 15.23
CA ALA A 190 1.44 -0.10 14.39
C ALA A 190 0.59 0.95 15.11
N ILE A 191 -0.36 0.52 15.94
CA ILE A 191 -1.19 1.41 16.78
C ILE A 191 -0.34 2.10 17.85
N ASP A 192 0.54 1.37 18.52
CA ASP A 192 1.39 1.93 19.59
C ASP A 192 2.37 2.97 19.04
N LEU A 193 2.93 2.74 17.86
CA LEU A 193 3.83 3.66 17.17
C LEU A 193 3.12 4.90 16.60
N ASN A 194 1.88 4.75 16.13
CA ASN A 194 1.08 5.85 15.60
C ASN A 194 -0.41 5.67 15.94
N LYS A 195 -0.84 6.29 17.02
CA LYS A 195 -2.22 6.21 17.55
C LYS A 195 -3.27 6.87 16.65
N ASP A 196 -2.85 7.75 15.74
CA ASP A 196 -3.75 8.44 14.81
C ASP A 196 -3.85 7.74 13.45
N TYR A 197 -3.32 6.53 13.34
CA TYR A 197 -3.35 5.74 12.11
C TYR A 197 -4.62 4.87 12.05
N ALA A 198 -5.64 5.30 11.32
CA ALA A 198 -6.95 4.64 11.26
C ALA A 198 -6.90 3.19 10.72
N GLY A 199 -6.01 2.90 9.76
CA GLY A 199 -5.93 1.57 9.11
C GLY A 199 -5.72 0.39 10.06
N PRO A 200 -4.74 0.45 10.98
CA PRO A 200 -4.53 -0.60 11.99
C PRO A 200 -5.76 -0.88 12.85
N HIS A 201 -6.52 0.14 13.25
CA HIS A 201 -7.76 -0.04 14.03
C HIS A 201 -8.81 -0.84 13.26
N ALA A 202 -9.00 -0.57 11.96
CA ALA A 202 -9.90 -1.38 11.13
C ALA A 202 -9.45 -2.85 11.04
N LEU A 203 -8.15 -3.09 10.92
CA LEU A 203 -7.61 -4.46 10.89
C LEU A 203 -7.73 -5.15 12.25
N MET A 204 -7.50 -4.43 13.36
CA MET A 204 -7.70 -4.96 14.70
C MET A 204 -9.17 -5.31 14.95
N GLY A 205 -10.10 -4.48 14.48
CA GLY A 205 -11.53 -4.80 14.51
C GLY A 205 -11.85 -6.12 13.82
N ASN A 206 -11.27 -6.36 12.62
CA ASN A 206 -11.44 -7.63 11.92
C ASN A 206 -10.83 -8.80 12.69
N ILE A 207 -9.67 -8.63 13.35
CA ILE A 207 -9.05 -9.66 14.20
C ILE A 207 -9.96 -10.00 15.37
N TYR A 208 -10.57 -8.99 16.03
CA TYR A 208 -11.51 -9.26 17.12
C TYR A 208 -12.78 -9.97 16.64
N ILE A 209 -13.24 -9.76 15.41
CA ILE A 209 -14.31 -10.59 14.82
C ILE A 209 -13.89 -12.06 14.73
N GLN A 210 -12.65 -12.33 14.28
CA GLN A 210 -12.13 -13.71 14.25
C GLN A 210 -12.00 -14.34 15.63
N GLN A 211 -11.78 -13.53 16.68
CA GLN A 211 -11.72 -13.93 18.07
C GLN A 211 -13.10 -14.03 18.73
N GLU A 212 -14.19 -13.84 17.96
CA GLU A 212 -15.56 -13.84 18.47
C GLU A 212 -15.81 -12.79 19.59
N ASN A 213 -15.11 -11.65 19.51
CA ASN A 213 -15.22 -10.54 20.46
C ASN A 213 -15.82 -9.30 19.80
N PRO A 214 -17.15 -9.27 19.60
CA PRO A 214 -17.82 -8.19 18.86
C PRO A 214 -17.78 -6.84 19.59
N GLU A 215 -17.72 -6.82 20.91
CA GLU A 215 -17.63 -5.59 21.71
C GLU A 215 -16.28 -4.89 21.50
N ALA A 216 -15.18 -5.67 21.48
CA ALA A 216 -13.86 -5.13 21.19
C ALA A 216 -13.76 -4.69 19.70
N ALA A 217 -14.32 -5.48 18.79
CA ALA A 217 -14.35 -5.12 17.36
C ALA A 217 -15.10 -3.80 17.12
N LEU A 218 -16.24 -3.60 17.80
CA LEU A 218 -17.02 -2.36 17.69
C LEU A 218 -16.19 -1.14 18.11
N LYS A 219 -15.46 -1.22 19.22
CA LYS A 219 -14.61 -0.12 19.70
C LYS A 219 -13.51 0.24 18.69
N GLU A 220 -12.86 -0.75 18.11
CA GLU A 220 -11.81 -0.53 17.13
C GLU A 220 -12.34 0.08 15.83
N PHE A 221 -13.51 -0.37 15.36
CA PHE A 221 -14.13 0.24 14.19
C PHE A 221 -14.62 1.67 14.46
N GLU A 222 -15.16 1.95 15.65
CA GLU A 222 -15.53 3.30 16.04
C GLU A 222 -14.31 4.22 16.12
N GLU A 223 -13.17 3.72 16.61
CA GLU A 223 -11.91 4.47 16.63
C GLU A 223 -11.38 4.72 15.22
N CYS A 224 -11.38 3.70 14.33
CA CYS A 224 -11.04 3.89 12.92
C CYS A 224 -11.87 5.02 12.28
N LEU A 225 -13.18 5.02 12.50
CA LEU A 225 -14.07 6.03 11.94
C LEU A 225 -13.89 7.41 12.58
N ARG A 226 -13.52 7.48 13.86
CA ARG A 226 -13.20 8.74 14.55
C ARG A 226 -11.95 9.39 13.96
N LEU A 227 -10.93 8.57 13.64
CA LEU A 227 -9.65 9.03 13.10
C LEU A 227 -9.77 9.44 11.62
N ASP A 228 -10.56 8.72 10.83
CA ASP A 228 -10.73 8.98 9.39
C ASP A 228 -12.21 8.82 8.97
N PRO A 229 -13.07 9.83 9.29
CA PRO A 229 -14.53 9.73 9.10
C PRO A 229 -14.97 9.73 7.64
N GLU A 230 -14.14 10.25 6.73
CA GLU A 230 -14.41 10.36 5.29
C GLU A 230 -13.40 9.57 4.45
N GLY A 231 -12.53 8.82 5.09
CA GLY A 231 -11.53 8.02 4.42
C GLY A 231 -12.11 6.87 3.59
N PRO A 232 -11.27 6.23 2.81
CA PRO A 232 -11.71 5.19 1.87
C PRO A 232 -12.36 3.97 2.57
N MET A 233 -12.06 3.74 3.84
CA MET A 233 -12.63 2.65 4.62
C MET A 233 -13.95 3.04 5.32
N ALA A 234 -14.25 4.33 5.46
CA ALA A 234 -15.37 4.81 6.25
C ALA A 234 -16.73 4.20 5.87
N PRO A 235 -17.11 4.04 4.60
CA PRO A 235 -18.41 3.42 4.26
C PRO A 235 -18.54 2.00 4.80
N ALA A 236 -17.53 1.15 4.58
CA ALA A 236 -17.58 -0.25 5.04
C ALA A 236 -17.48 -0.36 6.56
N VAL A 237 -16.71 0.52 7.20
CA VAL A 237 -16.62 0.57 8.67
C VAL A 237 -17.93 1.01 9.29
N LYS A 238 -18.65 2.00 8.71
CA LYS A 238 -20.01 2.42 9.11
C LYS A 238 -20.98 1.25 9.04
N ASP A 239 -20.96 0.49 7.95
CA ASP A 239 -21.82 -0.68 7.78
C ASP A 239 -21.52 -1.78 8.83
N MET A 240 -20.24 -2.00 9.12
CA MET A 240 -19.83 -2.98 10.12
C MET A 240 -20.26 -2.59 11.53
N ILE A 241 -20.09 -1.33 11.91
CA ILE A 241 -20.56 -0.79 13.18
C ILE A 241 -22.08 -1.00 13.33
N ALA A 242 -22.85 -0.69 12.28
CA ALA A 242 -24.30 -0.89 12.32
C ALA A 242 -24.71 -2.36 12.52
N GLN A 243 -24.01 -3.28 11.84
CA GLN A 243 -24.25 -4.72 11.99
C GLN A 243 -23.86 -5.22 13.40
N LEU A 244 -22.75 -4.77 13.95
CA LEU A 244 -22.30 -5.14 15.29
C LEU A 244 -23.27 -4.60 16.36
N LYS A 245 -23.69 -3.34 16.30
CA LYS A 245 -24.67 -2.77 17.22
C LYS A 245 -25.98 -3.55 17.20
N LYS A 246 -26.50 -3.85 16.02
CA LYS A 246 -27.70 -4.70 15.89
C LYS A 246 -27.51 -6.09 16.51
N ALA A 247 -26.34 -6.71 16.34
CA ALA A 247 -26.06 -8.02 16.89
C ALA A 247 -25.91 -8.00 18.42
N LEU A 248 -25.42 -6.89 18.98
CA LEU A 248 -25.28 -6.65 20.42
C LEU A 248 -26.58 -6.13 21.08
N GLY A 249 -27.62 -5.84 20.31
CA GLY A 249 -28.90 -5.35 20.82
C GLY A 249 -28.86 -3.87 21.22
N GLN A 250 -28.00 -3.09 20.58
CA GLN A 250 -27.81 -1.63 20.78
C GLN A 250 -28.48 -0.83 19.67
#